data_d256e719429691698644df24e0841dc0
#
_entry.id   d256e719429691698644df24e0841dc0
#
_cell.length_a   1.000
_cell.length_b   1.000
_cell.length_c   1.000
_cell.angle_alpha   90.00
_cell.angle_beta   90.00
_cell.angle_gamma   90.00
#
_symmetry.space_group_name_H-M   'P 1'
#
loop_
_entity.id
_entity.type
_entity.pdbx_description
1 polymer ?
#
loop_
_entity_poly.entity_id
_entity_poly.type
_entity_poly.pdbx_seq_one_letter_code
_entity_poly.pdbx_strand_id
1 'polypeptide(L)'
;MSIAKVEGGYRVDIRPSGRNGKRYRRTFDTKAEAVKYEKYILSQHHNKEWLDAPIDRRPLFDLIERWFHLHGKNLKEGENTRKKLIATCKLMGNPQSQQVNTNFYLNYRARRLDKITPKTANLEFERLHSLYSVLIAAGEYPSEHPLKSVSLVKTPARDMTFLTKPQIEHLLSLLSGDMLLIVKICLSTGARWSEAQNLTSSQVLKDRINFIDTKNGKNRTVPITLELRAELPSGNGRLFADCYKPFLAVLKSSGIELPKSQASHVLRHTFASHFVMNGGNILTLQKILGHGSIQMTMRYAHLAPDHLFEATRFNPLA
;
A
#
# COMPACT_ATOMS: atom_id res chain seq x y z
N MET A 1 12.95 -13.99 54.76
CA MET A 1 13.92 -14.59 53.85
C MET A 1 13.17 -15.47 52.84
N SER A 2 13.47 -15.35 51.59
CA SER A 2 12.82 -16.06 50.48
C SER A 2 13.32 -17.49 50.28
N ILE A 3 14.49 -17.83 50.87
CA ILE A 3 15.11 -19.15 50.82
C ILE A 3 15.30 -19.67 52.24
N ALA A 4 14.78 -20.86 52.52
CA ALA A 4 14.92 -21.55 53.80
C ALA A 4 15.53 -22.93 53.59
N LYS A 5 16.42 -23.38 54.53
CA LYS A 5 16.91 -24.76 54.57
C LYS A 5 15.79 -25.65 55.13
N VAL A 6 15.47 -26.72 54.46
CA VAL A 6 14.42 -27.69 54.82
C VAL A 6 14.98 -29.11 54.75
N GLU A 7 14.30 -30.09 55.31
CA GLU A 7 14.64 -31.48 55.17
C GLU A 7 14.61 -31.85 53.67
N GLY A 8 15.76 -32.26 53.10
CA GLY A 8 15.91 -32.53 51.66
C GLY A 8 16.36 -31.36 50.81
N GLY A 9 16.88 -30.23 51.40
CA GLY A 9 17.51 -29.19 50.61
C GLY A 9 17.15 -27.74 50.95
N TYR A 10 17.01 -26.89 49.93
CA TYR A 10 16.76 -25.46 50.08
C TYR A 10 15.45 -25.08 49.36
N ARG A 11 14.46 -24.60 50.12
CA ARG A 11 13.15 -24.19 49.58
C ARG A 11 13.12 -22.70 49.30
N VAL A 12 12.80 -22.36 48.07
CA VAL A 12 12.42 -21.00 47.66
C VAL A 12 10.91 -20.82 47.89
N ASP A 13 10.53 -19.70 48.50
CA ASP A 13 9.13 -19.34 48.74
C ASP A 13 8.98 -17.81 48.55
N ILE A 14 8.56 -17.39 47.39
CA ILE A 14 8.48 -15.97 47.02
C ILE A 14 7.16 -15.61 46.40
N ARG A 15 6.76 -14.35 46.59
CA ARG A 15 5.64 -13.69 45.88
C ARG A 15 6.17 -12.41 45.25
N PRO A 16 6.63 -12.46 43.99
CA PRO A 16 7.25 -11.31 43.32
C PRO A 16 6.37 -10.06 43.26
N SER A 17 5.02 -10.25 43.10
CA SER A 17 4.01 -9.16 42.99
C SER A 17 3.38 -8.82 44.38
N GLY A 18 4.05 -9.09 45.48
CA GLY A 18 3.56 -8.76 46.81
C GLY A 18 2.55 -9.76 47.39
N ARG A 19 1.86 -9.35 48.50
CA ARG A 19 1.02 -10.23 49.35
C ARG A 19 -0.12 -10.93 48.62
N ASN A 20 -0.68 -10.27 47.61
CA ASN A 20 -1.81 -10.78 46.81
C ASN A 20 -1.37 -11.41 45.48
N GLY A 21 -0.06 -11.46 45.20
CA GLY A 21 0.49 -12.02 43.97
C GLY A 21 0.63 -13.55 44.00
N LYS A 22 0.85 -14.13 42.82
CA LYS A 22 1.13 -15.57 42.66
C LYS A 22 2.32 -15.98 43.48
N ARG A 23 2.14 -17.06 44.25
CA ARG A 23 3.19 -17.65 45.12
C ARG A 23 3.97 -18.68 44.33
N TYR A 24 5.32 -18.60 44.39
CA TYR A 24 6.22 -19.56 43.78
C TYR A 24 6.97 -20.28 44.90
N ARG A 25 6.79 -21.61 45.02
CA ARG A 25 7.44 -22.46 46.01
C ARG A 25 8.07 -23.64 45.31
N ARG A 26 9.39 -23.84 45.51
CA ARG A 26 10.14 -24.97 44.94
C ARG A 26 11.33 -25.29 45.84
N THR A 27 11.65 -26.60 45.98
CA THR A 27 12.83 -27.10 46.74
C THR A 27 13.90 -27.55 45.77
N PHE A 28 15.17 -27.31 46.13
CA PHE A 28 16.36 -27.60 45.35
C PHE A 28 17.39 -28.27 46.25
N ASP A 29 18.23 -29.11 45.69
CA ASP A 29 19.25 -29.87 46.44
C ASP A 29 20.37 -28.95 46.94
N THR A 30 20.67 -27.87 46.20
CA THR A 30 21.74 -26.93 46.55
C THR A 30 21.20 -25.51 46.74
N LYS A 31 21.87 -24.77 47.64
CA LYS A 31 21.58 -23.34 47.86
C LYS A 31 21.83 -22.50 46.61
N ALA A 32 22.83 -22.89 45.81
CA ALA A 32 23.16 -22.17 44.55
C ALA A 32 22.05 -22.26 43.52
N GLU A 33 21.41 -23.42 43.39
CA GLU A 33 20.23 -23.59 42.50
C GLU A 33 19.01 -22.82 43.00
N ALA A 34 18.75 -22.85 44.30
CA ALA A 34 17.69 -22.08 44.92
C ALA A 34 17.84 -20.56 44.63
N VAL A 35 19.08 -20.03 44.78
CA VAL A 35 19.38 -18.61 44.45
C VAL A 35 19.22 -18.32 42.97
N LYS A 36 19.66 -19.22 42.06
CA LYS A 36 19.45 -19.05 40.62
C LYS A 36 17.97 -19.03 40.27
N TYR A 37 17.18 -19.92 40.83
CA TYR A 37 15.73 -19.97 40.60
C TYR A 37 15.03 -18.73 41.14
N GLU A 38 15.38 -18.26 42.34
CA GLU A 38 14.86 -17.02 42.89
C GLU A 38 15.12 -15.82 41.95
N LYS A 39 16.40 -15.66 41.54
CA LYS A 39 16.78 -14.61 40.56
C LYS A 39 16.03 -14.73 39.25
N TYR A 40 15.84 -15.95 38.75
CA TYR A 40 15.08 -16.20 37.52
C TYR A 40 13.60 -15.75 37.65
N ILE A 41 12.94 -16.17 38.75
CA ILE A 41 11.53 -15.75 38.98
C ILE A 41 11.43 -14.25 39.19
N LEU A 42 12.35 -13.65 39.97
CA LEU A 42 12.38 -12.20 40.14
C LEU A 42 12.66 -11.46 38.82
N SER A 43 13.52 -11.95 37.95
CA SER A 43 13.79 -11.35 36.66
C SER A 43 12.59 -11.42 35.70
N GLN A 44 11.82 -12.51 35.78
CA GLN A 44 10.56 -12.64 34.97
C GLN A 44 9.44 -11.73 35.49
N HIS A 45 9.41 -11.43 36.80
CA HIS A 45 8.44 -10.54 37.41
C HIS A 45 8.92 -9.09 37.53
N HIS A 46 10.22 -8.86 37.47
CA HIS A 46 10.85 -7.55 37.32
C HIS A 46 10.97 -7.15 35.81
N ASN A 47 10.02 -7.52 34.98
CA ASN A 47 9.68 -6.63 33.90
C ASN A 47 9.26 -5.34 34.61
N LYS A 48 10.14 -4.37 34.59
CA LYS A 48 10.02 -3.07 35.29
C LYS A 48 8.91 -2.25 34.64
N GLU A 49 7.66 -2.71 34.73
CA GLU A 49 6.45 -1.98 34.31
C GLU A 49 6.30 -0.61 35.03
N TRP A 50 7.07 -0.43 36.14
CA TRP A 50 7.13 0.82 36.91
C TRP A 50 8.29 1.75 36.51
N LEU A 51 9.20 1.33 35.65
CA LEU A 51 10.05 2.26 34.95
C LEU A 51 9.26 2.71 33.74
N ASP A 52 8.68 3.90 33.85
CA ASP A 52 8.10 4.59 32.70
C ASP A 52 9.08 4.47 31.54
N ALA A 53 8.61 3.96 30.40
CA ALA A 53 9.42 3.93 29.20
C ALA A 53 9.95 5.35 28.97
N PRO A 54 11.25 5.52 28.62
CA PRO A 54 11.82 6.86 28.48
C PRO A 54 10.93 7.68 27.56
N ILE A 55 10.45 8.82 28.09
CA ILE A 55 9.54 9.71 27.37
C ILE A 55 10.31 10.32 26.21
N ASP A 56 9.87 10.07 25.00
CA ASP A 56 10.44 10.67 23.81
C ASP A 56 9.88 12.09 23.61
N ARG A 57 10.70 13.10 23.88
CA ARG A 57 10.38 14.53 23.76
C ARG A 57 10.77 15.14 22.42
N ARG A 58 11.35 14.35 21.50
CA ARG A 58 11.73 14.85 20.20
C ARG A 58 10.50 15.38 19.45
N PRO A 59 10.61 16.50 18.71
CA PRO A 59 9.56 16.93 17.78
C PRO A 59 9.26 15.84 16.74
N LEU A 60 8.02 15.76 16.30
CA LEU A 60 7.63 14.81 15.24
C LEU A 60 8.48 14.98 13.96
N PHE A 61 8.90 16.21 13.67
CA PHE A 61 9.80 16.50 12.56
C PHE A 61 11.11 15.73 12.66
N ASP A 62 11.73 15.67 13.82
CA ASP A 62 13.01 14.95 14.03
C ASP A 62 12.83 13.45 13.85
N LEU A 63 11.68 12.89 14.26
CA LEU A 63 11.34 11.50 14.00
C LEU A 63 11.17 11.21 12.51
N ILE A 64 10.60 12.16 11.75
CA ILE A 64 10.47 12.03 10.28
C ILE A 64 11.86 12.01 9.62
N GLU A 65 12.76 12.90 10.02
CA GLU A 65 14.13 12.92 9.50
C GLU A 65 14.88 11.64 9.87
N ARG A 66 14.72 11.15 11.09
CA ARG A 66 15.32 9.90 11.54
C ARG A 66 14.81 8.70 10.75
N TRP A 67 13.49 8.61 10.56
CA TRP A 67 12.86 7.61 9.71
C TRP A 67 13.39 7.67 8.28
N PHE A 68 13.52 8.87 7.71
CA PHE A 68 14.03 9.03 6.36
C PHE A 68 15.48 8.54 6.25
N HIS A 69 16.33 8.89 7.22
CA HIS A 69 17.72 8.46 7.25
C HIS A 69 17.87 6.94 7.35
N LEU A 70 17.08 6.29 8.20
CA LEU A 70 17.17 4.85 8.44
C LEU A 70 16.52 4.00 7.34
N HIS A 71 15.41 4.46 6.80
CA HIS A 71 14.54 3.66 5.94
C HIS A 71 14.15 4.38 4.65
N GLY A 72 13.67 5.62 4.76
CA GLY A 72 13.05 6.34 3.66
C GLY A 72 13.94 6.51 2.44
N LYS A 73 15.23 6.82 2.62
CA LYS A 73 16.20 7.03 1.53
C LYS A 73 16.37 5.81 0.60
N ASN A 74 16.07 4.61 1.09
CA ASN A 74 16.18 3.36 0.33
C ASN A 74 14.88 3.02 -0.43
N LEU A 75 13.81 3.79 -0.24
CA LEU A 75 12.53 3.58 -0.92
C LEU A 75 12.45 4.40 -2.20
N LYS A 76 11.93 3.83 -3.28
CA LYS A 76 11.69 4.52 -4.56
C LYS A 76 10.89 5.83 -4.37
N GLU A 77 9.91 5.84 -3.48
CA GLU A 77 9.05 7.00 -3.18
C GLU A 77 9.36 7.64 -1.80
N GLY A 78 10.54 7.36 -1.26
CA GLY A 78 10.91 7.78 0.09
C GLY A 78 10.90 9.30 0.28
N GLU A 79 11.50 10.04 -0.65
CA GLU A 79 11.51 11.51 -0.60
C GLU A 79 10.10 12.13 -0.71
N ASN A 80 9.23 11.56 -1.56
CA ASN A 80 7.85 11.99 -1.67
C ASN A 80 7.06 11.68 -0.39
N THR A 81 7.31 10.52 0.23
CA THR A 81 6.71 10.14 1.51
C THR A 81 7.16 11.07 2.63
N ARG A 82 8.47 11.41 2.68
CA ARG A 82 9.03 12.40 3.62
C ARG A 82 8.35 13.75 3.49
N LYS A 83 8.23 14.29 2.26
CA LYS A 83 7.52 15.57 2.00
C LYS A 83 6.08 15.53 2.52
N LYS A 84 5.36 14.43 2.31
CA LYS A 84 3.98 14.26 2.79
C LYS A 84 3.91 14.14 4.32
N LEU A 85 4.84 13.44 4.95
CA LEU A 85 4.95 13.37 6.41
C LEU A 85 5.22 14.75 7.02
N ILE A 86 6.15 15.53 6.44
CA ILE A 86 6.45 16.89 6.87
C ILE A 86 5.21 17.78 6.72
N ALA A 87 4.47 17.68 5.63
CA ALA A 87 3.23 18.43 5.44
C ALA A 87 2.19 18.07 6.51
N THR A 88 2.01 16.78 6.82
CA THR A 88 1.13 16.32 7.91
C THR A 88 1.61 16.83 9.27
N CYS A 89 2.91 16.75 9.55
CA CYS A 89 3.53 17.26 10.77
C CYS A 89 3.26 18.76 10.98
N LYS A 90 3.43 19.57 9.94
CA LYS A 90 3.09 21.02 9.99
C LYS A 90 1.62 21.27 10.30
N LEU A 91 0.70 20.50 9.69
CA LEU A 91 -0.74 20.59 9.96
C LEU A 91 -1.12 20.15 11.39
N MET A 92 -0.32 19.29 12.00
CA MET A 92 -0.44 18.89 13.41
C MET A 92 0.19 19.89 14.39
N GLY A 93 0.92 20.90 13.91
CA GLY A 93 1.62 21.89 14.73
C GLY A 93 2.98 21.43 15.26
N ASN A 94 3.61 20.45 14.59
CA ASN A 94 4.89 19.84 14.98
C ASN A 94 4.92 19.41 16.46
N PRO A 95 4.01 18.53 16.91
CA PRO A 95 3.92 18.14 18.31
C PRO A 95 5.18 17.40 18.76
N GLN A 96 5.46 17.44 20.05
CA GLN A 96 6.43 16.50 20.63
C GLN A 96 5.89 15.06 20.50
N SER A 97 6.78 14.12 20.33
CA SER A 97 6.41 12.71 20.09
C SER A 97 5.49 12.14 21.18
N GLN A 98 5.75 12.45 22.44
CA GLN A 98 4.90 12.07 23.58
C GLN A 98 3.46 12.60 23.52
N GLN A 99 3.22 13.68 22.80
CA GLN A 99 1.89 14.27 22.62
C GLN A 99 1.08 13.52 21.57
N VAL A 100 1.76 12.83 20.64
CA VAL A 100 1.12 12.05 19.59
C VAL A 100 0.60 10.73 20.17
N ASN A 101 -0.65 10.74 20.58
CA ASN A 101 -1.38 9.55 21.04
C ASN A 101 -2.69 9.41 20.24
N THR A 102 -3.43 8.34 20.51
CA THR A 102 -4.71 8.05 19.84
C THR A 102 -5.67 9.23 19.88
N ASN A 103 -5.87 9.86 21.05
CA ASN A 103 -6.81 10.97 21.20
C ASN A 103 -6.37 12.22 20.42
N PHE A 104 -5.09 12.59 20.53
CA PHE A 104 -4.52 13.70 19.76
C PHE A 104 -4.71 13.48 18.25
N TYR A 105 -4.40 12.28 17.76
CA TYR A 105 -4.55 11.97 16.34
C TYR A 105 -6.01 11.96 15.89
N LEU A 106 -6.93 11.41 16.68
CA LEU A 106 -8.36 11.42 16.35
C LEU A 106 -8.93 12.84 16.25
N ASN A 107 -8.55 13.75 17.14
CA ASN A 107 -8.92 15.15 17.07
C ASN A 107 -8.33 15.87 15.84
N TYR A 108 -7.08 15.58 15.51
CA TYR A 108 -6.47 16.04 14.25
C TYR A 108 -7.25 15.52 13.05
N ARG A 109 -7.51 14.19 12.97
CA ARG A 109 -8.22 13.55 11.87
C ARG A 109 -9.63 14.10 11.68
N ALA A 110 -10.37 14.35 12.76
CA ALA A 110 -11.71 14.93 12.70
C ALA A 110 -11.67 16.29 11.96
N ARG A 111 -10.80 17.21 12.37
CA ARG A 111 -10.61 18.51 11.70
C ARG A 111 -10.15 18.39 10.23
N ARG A 112 -9.39 17.34 9.91
CA ARG A 112 -8.94 17.09 8.54
C ARG A 112 -10.08 16.63 7.64
N LEU A 113 -10.98 15.77 8.15
CA LEU A 113 -12.12 15.24 7.39
C LEU A 113 -13.09 16.31 6.91
N ASP A 114 -13.12 17.48 7.53
CA ASP A 114 -13.86 18.65 7.03
C ASP A 114 -13.29 19.19 5.70
N LYS A 115 -12.01 18.91 5.41
CA LYS A 115 -11.27 19.49 4.28
C LYS A 115 -10.80 18.46 3.25
N ILE A 116 -10.70 17.21 3.62
CA ILE A 116 -10.15 16.13 2.77
C ILE A 116 -11.05 14.89 2.78
N THR A 117 -10.87 14.05 1.77
CA THR A 117 -11.62 12.78 1.70
C THR A 117 -11.13 11.77 2.73
N PRO A 118 -11.99 10.83 3.19
CA PRO A 118 -11.61 9.72 4.07
C PRO A 118 -10.40 8.93 3.56
N LYS A 119 -10.31 8.71 2.25
CA LYS A 119 -9.15 8.05 1.62
C LYS A 119 -7.85 8.83 1.86
N THR A 120 -7.87 10.15 1.72
CA THR A 120 -6.69 11.00 1.96
C THR A 120 -6.29 10.98 3.43
N ALA A 121 -7.27 11.05 4.35
CA ALA A 121 -7.03 10.94 5.79
C ALA A 121 -6.41 9.58 6.17
N ASN A 122 -6.89 8.49 5.58
CA ASN A 122 -6.30 7.17 5.77
C ASN A 122 -4.85 7.10 5.28
N LEU A 123 -4.52 7.73 4.15
CA LEU A 123 -3.14 7.79 3.66
C LEU A 123 -2.22 8.63 4.56
N GLU A 124 -2.74 9.71 5.19
CA GLU A 124 -2.00 10.46 6.21
C GLU A 124 -1.71 9.56 7.42
N PHE A 125 -2.73 8.83 7.89
CA PHE A 125 -2.62 7.87 8.98
C PHE A 125 -1.60 6.76 8.69
N GLU A 126 -1.72 6.08 7.56
CA GLU A 126 -0.85 4.96 7.17
C GLU A 126 0.62 5.36 7.14
N ARG A 127 0.93 6.58 6.67
CA ARG A 127 2.31 7.09 6.68
C ARG A 127 2.84 7.33 8.09
N LEU A 128 2.04 7.96 8.97
CA LEU A 128 2.41 8.16 10.36
C LEU A 128 2.54 6.85 11.11
N HIS A 129 1.62 5.91 10.89
CA HIS A 129 1.68 4.58 11.48
C HIS A 129 2.95 3.84 11.04
N SER A 130 3.25 3.85 9.74
CA SER A 130 4.48 3.25 9.20
C SER A 130 5.75 3.90 9.77
N LEU A 131 5.77 5.22 9.96
CA LEU A 131 6.89 5.93 10.58
C LEU A 131 7.19 5.37 11.98
N TYR A 132 6.18 5.32 12.87
CA TYR A 132 6.36 4.79 14.22
C TYR A 132 6.72 3.30 14.21
N SER A 133 6.08 2.50 13.36
CA SER A 133 6.40 1.06 13.24
C SER A 133 7.87 0.82 12.89
N VAL A 134 8.42 1.58 11.95
CA VAL A 134 9.82 1.48 11.54
C VAL A 134 10.76 1.92 12.65
N LEU A 135 10.47 3.02 13.34
CA LEU A 135 11.32 3.53 14.42
C LEU A 135 11.30 2.60 15.63
N ILE A 136 10.17 1.99 15.96
CA ILE A 136 10.05 0.99 17.03
C ILE A 136 10.87 -0.26 16.68
N ALA A 137 10.71 -0.77 15.45
CA ALA A 137 11.47 -1.94 15.00
C ALA A 137 12.99 -1.70 14.97
N ALA A 138 13.41 -0.44 14.73
CA ALA A 138 14.82 -0.04 14.78
C ALA A 138 15.34 0.27 16.21
N GLY A 139 14.52 0.16 17.25
CA GLY A 139 14.88 0.54 18.62
C GLY A 139 15.06 2.04 18.85
N GLU A 140 14.60 2.87 17.89
CA GLU A 140 14.76 4.34 17.90
C GLU A 140 13.58 5.06 18.58
N TYR A 141 12.52 4.34 18.89
CA TYR A 141 11.37 4.85 19.61
C TYR A 141 11.08 3.93 20.81
N PRO A 142 11.23 4.44 22.05
CA PRO A 142 11.28 3.58 23.23
C PRO A 142 9.92 3.15 23.77
N SER A 143 8.83 3.75 23.28
CA SER A 143 7.48 3.53 23.79
C SER A 143 6.66 2.61 22.87
N GLU A 144 5.48 2.19 23.34
CA GLU A 144 4.51 1.49 22.50
C GLU A 144 4.07 2.37 21.31
N HIS A 145 3.55 1.71 20.30
CA HIS A 145 3.09 2.40 19.07
C HIS A 145 1.91 3.34 19.39
N PRO A 146 2.07 4.67 19.26
CA PRO A 146 1.10 5.65 19.76
C PRO A 146 -0.26 5.62 19.02
N LEU A 147 -0.30 5.03 17.83
CA LEU A 147 -1.48 4.96 16.97
C LEU A 147 -2.00 3.52 16.80
N LYS A 148 -1.59 2.58 17.65
CA LYS A 148 -1.94 1.15 17.58
C LYS A 148 -3.45 0.91 17.56
N SER A 149 -4.20 1.68 18.33
CA SER A 149 -5.66 1.52 18.50
C SER A 149 -6.48 2.32 17.48
N VAL A 150 -5.85 3.03 16.55
CA VAL A 150 -6.56 3.84 15.55
C VAL A 150 -6.96 2.97 14.37
N SER A 151 -8.26 2.91 14.09
CA SER A 151 -8.80 2.23 12.90
C SER A 151 -8.91 3.19 11.71
N LEU A 152 -8.90 2.62 10.49
CA LEU A 152 -9.16 3.37 9.26
C LEU A 152 -10.61 3.87 9.21
N VAL A 153 -10.79 5.02 8.58
CA VAL A 153 -12.13 5.55 8.28
C VAL A 153 -12.71 4.76 7.10
N LYS A 154 -13.97 4.32 7.22
CA LYS A 154 -14.67 3.66 6.11
C LYS A 154 -14.68 4.58 4.89
N THR A 155 -14.22 4.07 3.77
CA THR A 155 -14.28 4.77 2.47
C THR A 155 -15.37 4.11 1.64
N PRO A 156 -16.30 4.89 1.06
CA PRO A 156 -17.28 4.30 0.15
C PRO A 156 -16.55 3.63 -1.03
N ALA A 157 -17.05 2.49 -1.46
CA ALA A 157 -16.61 1.87 -2.69
C ALA A 157 -16.85 2.89 -3.83
N ARG A 158 -15.83 3.09 -4.66
CA ARG A 158 -16.00 3.89 -5.87
C ARG A 158 -16.32 2.96 -7.02
N ASP A 159 -17.44 3.21 -7.67
CA ASP A 159 -17.77 2.53 -8.90
C ASP A 159 -16.69 2.81 -9.95
N MET A 160 -16.25 1.76 -10.60
CA MET A 160 -15.34 1.88 -11.72
C MET A 160 -16.13 2.26 -12.95
N THR A 161 -15.76 3.38 -13.55
CA THR A 161 -16.31 3.81 -14.83
C THR A 161 -15.40 3.33 -15.95
N PHE A 162 -16.00 2.83 -17.03
CA PHE A 162 -15.34 2.50 -18.28
C PHE A 162 -16.13 3.09 -19.45
N LEU A 163 -15.47 3.30 -20.58
CA LEU A 163 -16.08 3.86 -21.77
C LEU A 163 -16.85 2.79 -22.53
N THR A 164 -18.05 3.12 -23.00
CA THR A 164 -18.80 2.31 -23.96
C THR A 164 -18.17 2.41 -25.36
N LYS A 165 -18.49 1.48 -26.26
CA LYS A 165 -17.98 1.54 -27.65
C LYS A 165 -18.25 2.88 -28.36
N PRO A 166 -19.47 3.46 -28.32
CA PRO A 166 -19.71 4.79 -28.88
C PRO A 166 -18.88 5.90 -28.25
N GLN A 167 -18.65 5.85 -26.93
CA GLN A 167 -17.77 6.82 -26.23
C GLN A 167 -16.29 6.67 -26.63
N ILE A 168 -15.83 5.45 -26.88
CA ILE A 168 -14.49 5.20 -27.41
C ILE A 168 -14.35 5.81 -28.81
N GLU A 169 -15.28 5.53 -29.72
CA GLU A 169 -15.27 6.05 -31.08
C GLU A 169 -15.31 7.58 -31.07
N HIS A 170 -16.19 8.16 -30.27
CA HIS A 170 -16.28 9.62 -30.10
C HIS A 170 -14.95 10.19 -29.56
N LEU A 171 -14.38 9.61 -28.51
CA LEU A 171 -13.09 10.08 -27.98
C LEU A 171 -11.99 10.01 -29.04
N LEU A 172 -11.88 8.89 -29.77
CA LEU A 172 -10.85 8.70 -30.78
C LEU A 172 -11.01 9.73 -31.95
N SER A 173 -12.23 10.12 -32.33
CA SER A 173 -12.48 11.12 -33.37
C SER A 173 -12.00 12.53 -32.98
N LEU A 174 -11.87 12.83 -31.70
CA LEU A 174 -11.38 14.12 -31.20
C LEU A 174 -9.84 14.19 -31.07
N LEU A 175 -9.15 13.08 -31.30
CA LEU A 175 -7.73 12.95 -31.08
C LEU A 175 -6.93 12.83 -32.38
N SER A 176 -5.70 13.31 -32.39
CA SER A 176 -4.79 13.20 -33.53
C SER A 176 -3.34 13.01 -33.07
N GLY A 177 -2.46 12.61 -34.00
CA GLY A 177 -1.02 12.47 -33.77
C GLY A 177 -0.67 11.55 -32.59
N ASP A 178 0.36 11.93 -31.83
CA ASP A 178 0.86 11.15 -30.69
C ASP A 178 -0.21 10.84 -29.65
N MET A 179 -1.10 11.79 -29.41
CA MET A 179 -2.17 11.64 -28.41
C MET A 179 -3.14 10.53 -28.79
N LEU A 180 -3.52 10.44 -30.06
CA LEU A 180 -4.37 9.35 -30.58
C LEU A 180 -3.69 8.00 -30.43
N LEU A 181 -2.41 7.90 -30.78
CA LEU A 181 -1.64 6.66 -30.71
C LEU A 181 -1.46 6.20 -29.26
N ILE A 182 -1.16 7.10 -28.32
CA ILE A 182 -1.07 6.78 -26.90
C ILE A 182 -2.41 6.23 -26.37
N VAL A 183 -3.54 6.84 -26.74
CA VAL A 183 -4.86 6.35 -26.33
C VAL A 183 -5.16 4.98 -26.95
N LYS A 184 -4.84 4.75 -28.22
CA LYS A 184 -4.98 3.44 -28.88
C LYS A 184 -4.15 2.37 -28.15
N ILE A 185 -2.91 2.67 -27.79
CA ILE A 185 -2.06 1.75 -27.01
C ILE A 185 -2.71 1.44 -25.65
N CYS A 186 -3.19 2.45 -24.93
CA CYS A 186 -3.85 2.23 -23.62
C CYS A 186 -5.10 1.35 -23.75
N LEU A 187 -5.94 1.59 -24.77
CA LEU A 187 -7.16 0.84 -25.02
C LEU A 187 -6.90 -0.57 -25.57
N SER A 188 -5.76 -0.83 -26.21
CA SER A 188 -5.41 -2.15 -26.77
C SER A 188 -4.62 -3.04 -25.80
N THR A 189 -3.88 -2.43 -24.86
CA THR A 189 -2.95 -3.17 -23.99
C THR A 189 -3.24 -3.04 -22.50
N GLY A 190 -4.17 -2.15 -22.13
CA GLY A 190 -4.39 -1.80 -20.74
C GLY A 190 -3.22 -1.07 -20.07
N ALA A 191 -2.29 -0.51 -20.84
CA ALA A 191 -1.17 0.26 -20.31
C ALA A 191 -1.65 1.49 -19.52
N ARG A 192 -0.86 1.90 -18.53
CA ARG A 192 -1.05 3.22 -17.91
C ARG A 192 -0.62 4.30 -18.89
N TRP A 193 -1.22 5.48 -18.80
CA TRP A 193 -0.84 6.61 -19.66
C TRP A 193 0.68 6.83 -19.71
N SER A 194 1.31 6.90 -18.55
CA SER A 194 2.76 7.14 -18.48
C SER A 194 3.60 6.00 -19.08
N GLU A 195 3.11 4.76 -19.04
CA GLU A 195 3.79 3.62 -19.66
C GLU A 195 3.71 3.72 -21.20
N ALA A 196 2.53 4.06 -21.73
CA ALA A 196 2.33 4.24 -23.17
C ALA A 196 3.07 5.48 -23.71
N GLN A 197 2.95 6.62 -23.04
CA GLN A 197 3.58 7.88 -23.46
C GLN A 197 5.13 7.82 -23.45
N ASN A 198 5.71 7.04 -22.53
CA ASN A 198 7.16 6.92 -22.38
C ASN A 198 7.77 5.74 -23.17
N LEU A 199 7.01 5.11 -24.07
CA LEU A 199 7.53 4.02 -24.90
C LEU A 199 8.70 4.49 -25.75
N THR A 200 9.68 3.60 -25.88
CA THR A 200 10.81 3.72 -26.79
C THR A 200 10.68 2.71 -27.93
N SER A 201 11.33 2.98 -29.04
CA SER A 201 11.32 2.11 -30.22
C SER A 201 11.79 0.67 -29.90
N SER A 202 12.75 0.49 -29.01
CA SER A 202 13.24 -0.82 -28.58
C SER A 202 12.21 -1.66 -27.82
N GLN A 203 11.18 -1.04 -27.29
CA GLN A 203 10.11 -1.71 -26.54
C GLN A 203 8.98 -2.20 -27.43
N VAL A 204 8.87 -1.69 -28.68
CA VAL A 204 7.80 -2.00 -29.63
C VAL A 204 8.33 -2.98 -30.67
N LEU A 205 7.96 -4.25 -30.52
CA LEU A 205 8.32 -5.33 -31.43
C LEU A 205 7.25 -5.52 -32.51
N LYS A 206 7.44 -6.49 -33.40
CA LYS A 206 6.55 -6.75 -34.53
C LYS A 206 5.09 -7.04 -34.10
N ASP A 207 4.91 -7.78 -33.01
CA ASP A 207 3.64 -8.33 -32.56
C ASP A 207 3.34 -8.06 -31.08
N ARG A 208 4.19 -7.27 -30.40
CA ARG A 208 4.07 -7.06 -28.95
C ARG A 208 4.75 -5.79 -28.47
N ILE A 209 4.34 -5.31 -27.30
CA ILE A 209 5.01 -4.21 -26.57
C ILE A 209 5.56 -4.73 -25.26
N ASN A 210 6.82 -4.44 -24.95
CA ASN A 210 7.48 -4.75 -23.70
C ASN A 210 7.44 -3.53 -22.79
N PHE A 211 6.59 -3.56 -21.77
CA PHE A 211 6.54 -2.53 -20.73
C PHE A 211 7.59 -2.85 -19.67
N ILE A 212 8.64 -2.03 -19.59
CA ILE A 212 9.74 -2.11 -18.63
C ILE A 212 9.63 -0.95 -17.64
N ASP A 213 10.33 -1.05 -16.51
CA ASP A 213 10.35 -0.04 -15.44
C ASP A 213 8.96 0.42 -14.98
N THR A 214 8.03 -0.52 -14.91
CA THR A 214 6.67 -0.22 -14.49
C THR A 214 6.64 0.22 -13.02
N LYS A 215 5.60 0.95 -12.63
CA LYS A 215 5.42 1.44 -11.25
C LYS A 215 5.58 0.34 -10.17
N ASN A 216 5.31 -0.91 -10.53
CA ASN A 216 5.40 -2.07 -9.63
C ASN A 216 6.74 -2.84 -9.77
N GLY A 217 7.70 -2.32 -10.55
CA GLY A 217 9.00 -2.96 -10.79
C GLY A 217 8.93 -4.26 -11.60
N LYS A 218 7.76 -4.66 -12.12
CA LYS A 218 7.57 -5.89 -12.90
C LYS A 218 7.46 -5.55 -14.38
N ASN A 219 8.35 -6.11 -15.19
CA ASN A 219 8.26 -6.05 -16.65
C ASN A 219 7.11 -6.93 -17.11
N ARG A 220 6.46 -6.55 -18.19
CA ARG A 220 5.42 -7.35 -18.84
C ARG A 220 5.42 -7.13 -20.35
N THR A 221 5.07 -8.17 -21.07
CA THR A 221 4.91 -8.18 -22.51
C THR A 221 3.43 -8.33 -22.83
N VAL A 222 2.90 -7.47 -23.69
CA VAL A 222 1.51 -7.51 -24.14
C VAL A 222 1.48 -7.59 -25.67
N PRO A 223 0.81 -8.61 -26.25
CA PRO A 223 0.62 -8.69 -27.69
C PRO A 223 -0.17 -7.50 -28.22
N ILE A 224 0.13 -7.08 -29.46
CA ILE A 224 -0.61 -6.06 -30.20
C ILE A 224 -0.94 -6.58 -31.60
N THR A 225 -1.96 -5.99 -32.23
CA THR A 225 -2.33 -6.31 -33.60
C THR A 225 -1.33 -5.68 -34.59
N LEU A 226 -1.26 -6.26 -35.79
CA LEU A 226 -0.38 -5.75 -36.86
C LEU A 226 -0.83 -4.35 -37.32
N GLU A 227 -2.13 -4.08 -37.30
CA GLU A 227 -2.73 -2.78 -37.63
C GLU A 227 -2.21 -1.72 -36.66
N LEU A 228 -2.32 -1.96 -35.36
CA LEU A 228 -1.78 -1.02 -34.37
C LEU A 228 -0.27 -0.83 -34.55
N ARG A 229 0.47 -1.95 -34.79
CA ARG A 229 1.92 -1.86 -35.02
C ARG A 229 2.28 -0.97 -36.21
N ALA A 230 1.50 -1.06 -37.31
CA ALA A 230 1.73 -0.29 -38.52
C ALA A 230 1.50 1.23 -38.31
N GLU A 231 0.58 1.59 -37.41
CA GLU A 231 0.33 2.98 -37.05
C GLU A 231 1.43 3.60 -36.16
N LEU A 232 2.19 2.75 -35.42
CA LEU A 232 3.18 3.24 -34.46
C LEU A 232 4.43 3.76 -35.18
N PRO A 233 5.00 4.91 -34.72
CA PRO A 233 6.19 5.47 -35.34
C PRO A 233 7.39 4.52 -35.22
N SER A 234 8.26 4.61 -36.21
CA SER A 234 9.57 3.95 -36.21
C SER A 234 10.64 5.02 -36.01
N GLY A 235 11.64 4.72 -35.21
CA GLY A 235 12.72 5.68 -34.92
C GLY A 235 13.64 5.20 -33.81
N ASN A 236 14.51 6.07 -33.34
CA ASN A 236 15.40 5.79 -32.22
C ASN A 236 14.95 6.57 -30.96
N GLY A 237 14.98 5.92 -29.81
CA GLY A 237 14.63 6.54 -28.55
C GLY A 237 13.12 6.62 -28.28
N ARG A 238 12.70 7.70 -27.65
CA ARG A 238 11.29 7.92 -27.24
C ARG A 238 10.39 8.16 -28.46
N LEU A 239 9.22 7.49 -28.47
CA LEU A 239 8.31 7.54 -29.61
C LEU A 239 7.34 8.72 -29.58
N PHE A 240 6.98 9.23 -28.40
CA PHE A 240 5.90 10.21 -28.25
C PHE A 240 6.34 11.43 -27.44
N ALA A 241 5.77 12.59 -27.77
CA ALA A 241 5.86 13.80 -26.98
C ALA A 241 5.02 13.71 -25.68
N ASP A 242 5.18 14.69 -24.78
CA ASP A 242 4.31 14.78 -23.59
C ASP A 242 2.93 15.35 -23.98
N CYS A 243 1.95 14.47 -24.06
CA CYS A 243 0.56 14.78 -24.41
C CYS A 243 -0.41 14.70 -23.24
N TYR A 244 0.05 14.53 -21.99
CA TYR A 244 -0.85 14.29 -20.88
C TYR A 244 -1.81 15.45 -20.59
N LYS A 245 -1.30 16.67 -20.49
CA LYS A 245 -2.14 17.84 -20.23
C LYS A 245 -3.10 18.14 -21.39
N PRO A 246 -2.66 18.15 -22.68
CA PRO A 246 -3.55 18.26 -23.82
C PRO A 246 -4.65 17.18 -23.82
N PHE A 247 -4.32 15.93 -23.57
CA PHE A 247 -5.30 14.85 -23.47
C PHE A 247 -6.38 15.12 -22.41
N LEU A 248 -5.98 15.59 -21.22
CA LEU A 248 -6.94 15.94 -20.17
C LEU A 248 -7.89 17.05 -20.59
N ALA A 249 -7.42 18.03 -21.37
CA ALA A 249 -8.25 19.10 -21.90
C ALA A 249 -9.29 18.56 -22.90
N VAL A 250 -8.86 17.71 -23.86
CA VAL A 250 -9.76 17.06 -24.82
C VAL A 250 -10.77 16.17 -24.11
N LEU A 251 -10.33 15.36 -23.17
CA LEU A 251 -11.22 14.48 -22.40
C LEU A 251 -12.29 15.27 -21.63
N LYS A 252 -11.91 16.44 -21.10
CA LYS A 252 -12.86 17.33 -20.41
C LYS A 252 -13.86 17.97 -21.36
N SER A 253 -13.45 18.35 -22.57
CA SER A 253 -14.33 18.96 -23.60
C SER A 253 -15.16 17.94 -24.36
N SER A 254 -14.85 16.65 -24.28
CA SER A 254 -15.57 15.59 -25.01
C SER A 254 -17.01 15.36 -24.54
N GLY A 255 -17.44 15.95 -23.43
CA GLY A 255 -18.75 15.67 -22.83
C GLY A 255 -18.86 14.30 -22.13
N ILE A 256 -17.81 13.52 -22.11
CA ILE A 256 -17.81 12.21 -21.41
C ILE A 256 -17.70 12.45 -19.89
N GLU A 257 -18.77 12.17 -19.17
CA GLU A 257 -18.78 12.31 -17.73
C GLU A 257 -17.94 11.21 -17.06
N LEU A 258 -16.94 11.63 -16.31
CA LEU A 258 -16.06 10.73 -15.56
C LEU A 258 -16.00 11.13 -14.08
N PRO A 259 -15.95 10.15 -13.17
CA PRO A 259 -15.72 10.43 -11.76
C PRO A 259 -14.38 11.18 -11.55
N LYS A 260 -14.38 12.12 -10.61
CA LYS A 260 -13.14 12.85 -10.24
C LYS A 260 -11.99 11.86 -9.97
N SER A 261 -10.82 12.15 -10.50
CA SER A 261 -9.57 11.34 -10.38
C SER A 261 -9.49 10.05 -11.24
N GLN A 262 -10.39 9.80 -12.19
CA GLN A 262 -10.29 8.64 -13.07
C GLN A 262 -9.75 8.96 -14.48
N ALA A 263 -9.62 10.19 -14.87
CA ALA A 263 -9.15 10.69 -16.17
C ALA A 263 -8.42 9.65 -17.05
N SER A 264 -7.09 9.67 -17.10
CA SER A 264 -6.31 8.70 -17.90
C SER A 264 -6.45 7.24 -17.46
N HIS A 265 -6.86 6.99 -16.21
CA HIS A 265 -7.10 5.63 -15.73
C HIS A 265 -8.35 5.00 -16.34
N VAL A 266 -9.30 5.81 -16.86
CA VAL A 266 -10.49 5.28 -17.54
C VAL A 266 -10.12 4.42 -18.74
N LEU A 267 -9.07 4.76 -19.51
CA LEU A 267 -8.61 3.98 -20.66
C LEU A 267 -8.23 2.54 -20.26
N ARG A 268 -7.48 2.42 -19.18
CA ARG A 268 -7.08 1.12 -18.64
C ARG A 268 -8.26 0.36 -18.03
N HIS A 269 -9.19 1.05 -17.37
CA HIS A 269 -10.43 0.45 -16.88
C HIS A 269 -11.29 -0.04 -18.05
N THR A 270 -11.38 0.74 -19.11
CA THR A 270 -12.10 0.39 -20.34
C THR A 270 -11.54 -0.89 -20.95
N PHE A 271 -10.22 -0.96 -21.19
CA PHE A 271 -9.59 -2.20 -21.66
C PHE A 271 -9.94 -3.39 -20.77
N ALA A 272 -9.74 -3.26 -19.46
CA ALA A 272 -9.96 -4.37 -18.52
C ALA A 272 -11.42 -4.82 -18.48
N SER A 273 -12.36 -3.88 -18.47
CA SER A 273 -13.79 -4.16 -18.46
C SER A 273 -14.22 -4.87 -19.74
N HIS A 274 -13.86 -4.33 -20.92
CA HIS A 274 -14.19 -4.96 -22.20
C HIS A 274 -13.51 -6.32 -22.37
N PHE A 275 -12.29 -6.48 -21.89
CA PHE A 275 -11.59 -7.78 -21.91
C PHE A 275 -12.38 -8.86 -21.16
N VAL A 276 -12.87 -8.55 -19.96
CA VAL A 276 -13.66 -9.48 -19.15
C VAL A 276 -15.06 -9.67 -19.72
N MET A 277 -15.75 -8.62 -20.14
CA MET A 277 -17.08 -8.69 -20.78
C MET A 277 -17.07 -9.56 -22.04
N ASN A 278 -15.94 -9.59 -22.76
CA ASN A 278 -15.76 -10.43 -23.95
C ASN A 278 -15.26 -11.87 -23.59
N GLY A 279 -15.37 -12.29 -22.34
CA GLY A 279 -15.00 -13.65 -21.90
C GLY A 279 -13.51 -13.86 -21.61
N GLY A 280 -12.72 -12.80 -21.54
CA GLY A 280 -11.30 -12.89 -21.23
C GLY A 280 -11.04 -13.40 -19.82
N ASN A 281 -10.08 -14.32 -19.66
CA ASN A 281 -9.74 -14.91 -18.38
C ASN A 281 -9.11 -13.90 -17.41
N ILE A 282 -9.58 -13.88 -16.18
CA ILE A 282 -9.18 -12.90 -15.13
C ILE A 282 -7.69 -13.00 -14.75
N LEU A 283 -7.11 -14.22 -14.76
CA LEU A 283 -5.68 -14.43 -14.48
C LEU A 283 -4.81 -13.93 -15.64
N THR A 284 -5.30 -14.07 -16.88
CA THR A 284 -4.66 -13.50 -18.07
C THR A 284 -4.69 -11.98 -17.99
N LEU A 285 -5.84 -11.40 -17.62
CA LEU A 285 -5.96 -9.95 -17.39
C LEU A 285 -4.99 -9.45 -16.33
N GLN A 286 -4.84 -10.18 -15.22
CA GLN A 286 -3.87 -9.85 -14.18
C GLN A 286 -2.45 -9.71 -14.73
N LYS A 287 -2.02 -10.67 -15.56
CA LYS A 287 -0.70 -10.67 -16.20
C LYS A 287 -0.54 -9.49 -17.17
N ILE A 288 -1.54 -9.26 -18.05
CA ILE A 288 -1.56 -8.16 -19.01
C ILE A 288 -1.44 -6.82 -18.29
N LEU A 289 -2.22 -6.61 -17.23
CA LEU A 289 -2.20 -5.37 -16.46
C LEU A 289 -0.96 -5.24 -15.56
N GLY A 290 -0.25 -6.31 -15.24
CA GLY A 290 0.87 -6.32 -14.31
C GLY A 290 0.44 -6.01 -12.88
N HIS A 291 -0.72 -6.52 -12.44
CA HIS A 291 -1.19 -6.38 -11.08
C HIS A 291 -0.40 -7.30 -10.13
N GLY A 292 0.12 -6.75 -9.05
CA GLY A 292 0.89 -7.51 -8.05
C GLY A 292 0.05 -8.50 -7.24
N SER A 293 -1.26 -8.30 -7.18
CA SER A 293 -2.22 -9.12 -6.43
C SER A 293 -3.47 -9.34 -7.28
N ILE A 294 -4.04 -10.54 -7.19
CA ILE A 294 -5.28 -10.89 -7.91
C ILE A 294 -6.46 -10.03 -7.46
N GLN A 295 -6.52 -9.61 -6.20
CA GLN A 295 -7.56 -8.76 -5.65
C GLN A 295 -7.70 -7.44 -6.44
N MET A 296 -6.59 -6.91 -6.98
CA MET A 296 -6.64 -5.73 -7.85
C MET A 296 -7.40 -5.98 -9.15
N THR A 297 -7.42 -7.22 -9.63
CA THR A 297 -8.08 -7.61 -10.89
C THR A 297 -9.50 -8.10 -10.64
N MET A 298 -9.76 -8.72 -9.48
CA MET A 298 -11.08 -9.21 -9.08
C MET A 298 -12.18 -8.14 -9.09
N ARG A 299 -11.80 -6.87 -9.04
CA ARG A 299 -12.75 -5.75 -9.20
C ARG A 299 -13.48 -5.72 -10.55
N TYR A 300 -12.99 -6.44 -11.58
CA TYR A 300 -13.62 -6.56 -12.88
C TYR A 300 -14.43 -7.87 -13.02
N ALA A 301 -14.32 -8.80 -12.07
CA ALA A 301 -14.89 -10.13 -12.19
C ALA A 301 -16.43 -10.14 -12.33
N HIS A 302 -17.10 -9.17 -11.71
CA HIS A 302 -18.56 -9.02 -11.82
C HIS A 302 -19.05 -8.66 -13.23
N LEU A 303 -18.15 -8.26 -14.14
CA LEU A 303 -18.45 -7.98 -15.55
C LEU A 303 -18.32 -9.22 -16.44
N ALA A 304 -17.84 -10.34 -15.90
CA ALA A 304 -17.70 -11.57 -16.67
C ALA A 304 -19.08 -12.10 -17.08
N PRO A 305 -19.24 -12.63 -18.32
CA PRO A 305 -20.42 -13.39 -18.68
C PRO A 305 -20.61 -14.56 -17.72
N ASP A 306 -21.85 -15.04 -17.58
CA ASP A 306 -22.11 -16.25 -16.81
C ASP A 306 -21.59 -17.47 -17.57
N HIS A 307 -20.55 -18.08 -17.03
CA HIS A 307 -19.89 -19.26 -17.58
C HIS A 307 -20.27 -20.56 -16.87
N LEU A 308 -21.37 -20.57 -16.09
CA LEU A 308 -21.77 -21.78 -15.34
C LEU A 308 -21.96 -23.01 -16.24
N PHE A 309 -22.39 -22.79 -17.50
CA PHE A 309 -22.49 -23.88 -18.49
C PHE A 309 -21.13 -24.49 -18.88
N GLU A 310 -20.02 -23.82 -18.62
CA GLU A 310 -18.69 -24.41 -18.84
C GLU A 310 -18.45 -25.63 -17.93
N ALA A 311 -19.18 -25.73 -16.81
CA ALA A 311 -19.13 -26.91 -15.94
C ALA A 311 -19.55 -28.18 -16.68
N THR A 312 -20.47 -28.12 -17.65
CA THR A 312 -20.87 -29.28 -18.46
C THR A 312 -19.82 -29.64 -19.49
N ARG A 313 -19.00 -28.68 -19.92
CA ARG A 313 -17.97 -28.87 -20.97
C ARG A 313 -16.62 -29.30 -20.40
N PHE A 314 -16.28 -28.79 -19.21
CA PHE A 314 -14.95 -28.96 -18.60
C PHE A 314 -14.93 -29.93 -17.40
N ASN A 315 -16.04 -30.62 -17.12
CA ASN A 315 -16.03 -31.64 -16.08
C ASN A 315 -15.28 -32.91 -16.57
N PRO A 316 -14.76 -33.75 -15.65
CA PRO A 316 -13.98 -34.92 -16.03
C PRO A 316 -14.80 -36.02 -16.71
N LEU A 317 -16.12 -35.89 -16.82
CA LEU A 317 -17.04 -36.82 -17.50
C LEU A 317 -17.54 -36.25 -18.84
N ALA A 318 -17.08 -35.06 -19.27
CA ALA A 318 -17.46 -34.46 -20.54
C ALA A 318 -16.75 -35.11 -21.74
#